data_797a3d96cb51a1c968453fe945e039d4
#
_entry.id   797a3d96cb51a1c968453fe945e039d4
#
_cell.length_a   1.000
_cell.length_b   1.000
_cell.length_c   1.000
_cell.angle_alpha   90.00
_cell.angle_beta   90.00
_cell.angle_gamma   90.00
#
_symmetry.space_group_name_H-M   'P 1'
#
loop_
_entity.id
_entity.type
_entity.pdbx_description
1 polymer ?
#
loop_
_entity_poly.entity_id
_entity_poly.type
_entity_poly.pdbx_seq_one_letter_code
_entity_poly.pdbx_strand_id
1 'polypeptide(L)'
;MGMKRKNPCFALFLFCFLLLAAVVSTAQNGNQGDYARRYNNGSQLYELSRWYEAAMEFRRAQEIAGNMNDWSRALYWVILSELAYSDYGSALRDMDELQRSAPGSSFNRDMLYHRARVYYNQGFFDEALLLFRHYADSVTDSDRETADRRAAAFFWMGECLYSMGHFDEAENFYSWVITRYPESPKREAASYRIDLIKQKKVEAELLALLQWSHEESLRTSEDYQRKIRTYEYTLNTYQRRIAELQGQEPAEIIQETRPAPPPVPTAPAADPPARQAVDTPPARQPYTPPVQNPSQRRWQADEELLERARQLGIDLQRILDDINNSRGAL
;
A
#
# COMPACT_ATOMS: atom_id res chain seq x y z
N MET A 1 60.49 53.41 -47.61
CA MET A 1 60.22 51.98 -47.69
C MET A 1 60.51 51.40 -46.30
N GLY A 2 59.49 51.32 -45.46
CA GLY A 2 59.61 50.91 -44.03
C GLY A 2 59.30 49.44 -43.89
N MET A 3 60.31 48.64 -43.63
CA MET A 3 60.18 47.24 -43.28
C MET A 3 59.70 47.12 -41.83
N LYS A 4 58.38 46.69 -41.62
CA LYS A 4 57.83 46.34 -40.31
C LYS A 4 58.56 45.10 -39.78
N ARG A 5 59.38 45.23 -38.71
CA ARG A 5 59.99 44.15 -37.95
C ARG A 5 58.83 43.34 -37.30
N LYS A 6 58.61 42.15 -37.78
CA LYS A 6 57.68 41.16 -37.06
C LYS A 6 58.38 40.75 -35.80
N ASN A 7 57.75 41.04 -34.63
CA ASN A 7 58.25 40.66 -33.30
C ASN A 7 58.25 39.14 -33.17
N PRO A 8 59.43 38.47 -33.05
CA PRO A 8 59.50 37.00 -32.92
C PRO A 8 58.85 36.48 -31.66
N CYS A 9 58.74 37.30 -30.60
CA CYS A 9 58.06 36.97 -29.38
C CYS A 9 56.54 36.69 -29.54
N PHE A 10 55.89 37.42 -30.49
CA PHE A 10 54.45 37.21 -30.72
C PHE A 10 54.17 35.90 -31.45
N ALA A 11 55.08 35.52 -32.40
CA ALA A 11 54.98 34.23 -33.09
C ALA A 11 55.19 33.04 -32.12
N LEU A 12 56.13 33.17 -31.16
CA LEU A 12 56.41 32.16 -30.17
C LEU A 12 55.21 32.00 -29.16
N PHE A 13 54.58 33.11 -28.77
CA PHE A 13 53.45 33.14 -27.91
C PHE A 13 52.22 32.47 -28.58
N LEU A 14 51.99 32.75 -29.87
CA LEU A 14 50.90 32.12 -30.62
C LEU A 14 51.14 30.66 -30.86
N PHE A 15 52.38 30.20 -31.06
CA PHE A 15 52.73 28.81 -31.24
C PHE A 15 52.58 28.02 -29.91
N CYS A 16 52.98 28.57 -28.75
CA CYS A 16 52.75 27.99 -27.44
C CYS A 16 51.24 27.88 -27.12
N PHE A 17 50.46 28.90 -27.49
CA PHE A 17 49.01 28.89 -27.28
C PHE A 17 48.31 27.81 -28.14
N LEU A 18 48.74 27.64 -29.38
CA LEU A 18 48.23 26.57 -30.28
C LEU A 18 48.64 25.18 -29.80
N LEU A 19 49.87 25.00 -29.30
CA LEU A 19 50.27 23.74 -28.70
C LEU A 19 49.48 23.40 -27.40
N LEU A 20 49.25 24.40 -26.56
CA LEU A 20 48.41 24.22 -25.36
C LEU A 20 46.96 23.86 -25.74
N ALA A 21 46.37 24.51 -26.75
CA ALA A 21 45.03 24.21 -27.24
C ALA A 21 44.95 22.82 -27.87
N ALA A 22 45.97 22.35 -28.58
CA ALA A 22 46.03 20.99 -29.12
C ALA A 22 46.13 19.92 -28.03
N VAL A 23 46.92 20.15 -26.97
CA VAL A 23 47.04 19.23 -25.82
C VAL A 23 45.74 19.14 -25.06
N VAL A 24 45.04 20.27 -24.84
CA VAL A 24 43.72 20.28 -24.19
C VAL A 24 42.67 19.55 -25.01
N SER A 25 42.66 19.73 -26.34
CA SER A 25 41.71 19.06 -27.24
C SER A 25 41.94 17.55 -27.32
N THR A 26 43.19 17.05 -27.27
CA THR A 26 43.49 15.61 -27.24
C THR A 26 43.15 14.98 -25.91
N ALA A 27 43.35 15.69 -24.79
CA ALA A 27 42.93 15.22 -23.45
C ALA A 27 41.40 15.14 -23.32
N GLN A 28 40.66 16.10 -23.86
CA GLN A 28 39.18 16.06 -23.88
C GLN A 28 38.65 14.92 -24.73
N ASN A 29 39.22 14.66 -25.91
CA ASN A 29 38.81 13.54 -26.75
C ASN A 29 39.10 12.15 -26.08
N GLY A 30 40.22 12.03 -25.37
CA GLY A 30 40.57 10.84 -24.60
C GLY A 30 39.57 10.57 -23.50
N ASN A 31 39.21 11.59 -22.71
CA ASN A 31 38.23 11.46 -21.62
C ASN A 31 36.83 11.12 -22.15
N GLN A 32 36.42 11.64 -23.29
CA GLN A 32 35.09 11.35 -23.85
C GLN A 32 35.00 9.93 -24.37
N GLY A 33 36.09 9.36 -24.94
CA GLY A 33 36.16 7.96 -25.32
C GLY A 33 36.09 7.00 -24.09
N ASP A 34 36.78 7.37 -23.04
CA ASP A 34 36.76 6.59 -21.77
C ASP A 34 35.40 6.68 -21.06
N TYR A 35 34.76 7.85 -21.05
CA TYR A 35 33.38 7.99 -20.56
C TYR A 35 32.42 7.08 -21.31
N ALA A 36 32.41 7.14 -22.64
CA ALA A 36 31.50 6.32 -23.45
C ALA A 36 31.72 4.81 -23.20
N ARG A 37 32.96 4.37 -23.08
CA ARG A 37 33.29 2.98 -22.78
C ARG A 37 32.73 2.55 -21.43
N ARG A 38 32.97 3.32 -20.35
CA ARG A 38 32.48 3.03 -19.01
C ARG A 38 30.95 3.03 -18.95
N TYR A 39 30.33 4.04 -19.56
CA TYR A 39 28.87 4.15 -19.63
C TYR A 39 28.25 2.93 -20.34
N ASN A 40 28.81 2.51 -21.50
CA ASN A 40 28.32 1.38 -22.25
C ASN A 40 28.50 0.06 -21.47
N ASN A 41 29.63 -0.12 -20.76
CA ASN A 41 29.84 -1.27 -19.89
C ASN A 41 28.79 -1.29 -18.76
N GLY A 42 28.52 -0.15 -18.14
CA GLY A 42 27.48 -0.01 -17.12
C GLY A 42 26.11 -0.40 -17.67
N SER A 43 25.76 0.06 -18.88
CA SER A 43 24.49 -0.28 -19.53
C SER A 43 24.34 -1.79 -19.79
N GLN A 44 25.39 -2.44 -20.31
CA GLN A 44 25.39 -3.88 -20.51
C GLN A 44 25.23 -4.68 -19.20
N LEU A 45 25.93 -4.26 -18.15
CA LEU A 45 25.81 -4.88 -16.82
C LEU A 45 24.41 -4.68 -16.25
N TYR A 46 23.79 -3.53 -16.47
CA TYR A 46 22.44 -3.24 -16.05
C TYR A 46 21.42 -4.17 -16.74
N GLU A 47 21.54 -4.35 -18.05
CA GLU A 47 20.71 -5.26 -18.84
C GLU A 47 20.86 -6.72 -18.39
N LEU A 48 22.07 -7.11 -17.95
CA LEU A 48 22.34 -8.43 -17.36
C LEU A 48 21.91 -8.57 -15.89
N SER A 49 21.22 -7.60 -15.34
CA SER A 49 20.79 -7.54 -13.93
C SER A 49 21.95 -7.58 -12.91
N ARG A 50 23.16 -7.21 -13.33
CA ARG A 50 24.36 -7.06 -12.48
C ARG A 50 24.44 -5.66 -11.90
N TRP A 51 23.41 -5.34 -11.08
CA TRP A 51 23.12 -3.96 -10.64
C TRP A 51 24.29 -3.28 -9.92
N TYR A 52 24.95 -4.00 -9.01
CA TYR A 52 26.07 -3.45 -8.25
C TYR A 52 27.26 -3.09 -9.16
N GLU A 53 27.63 -4.00 -10.07
CA GLU A 53 28.74 -3.75 -11.00
C GLU A 53 28.36 -2.65 -12.01
N ALA A 54 27.09 -2.58 -12.41
CA ALA A 54 26.61 -1.49 -13.27
C ALA A 54 26.77 -0.14 -12.55
N ALA A 55 26.35 -0.04 -11.27
CA ALA A 55 26.56 1.17 -10.48
C ALA A 55 28.02 1.59 -10.43
N MET A 56 28.95 0.66 -10.25
CA MET A 56 30.39 0.95 -10.21
C MET A 56 30.92 1.48 -11.55
N GLU A 57 30.51 0.92 -12.69
CA GLU A 57 30.92 1.41 -13.99
C GLU A 57 30.30 2.78 -14.32
N PHE A 58 29.03 3.02 -13.97
CA PHE A 58 28.40 4.32 -14.12
C PHE A 58 29.05 5.38 -13.20
N ARG A 59 29.46 5.00 -11.97
CA ARG A 59 30.19 5.89 -11.05
C ARG A 59 31.52 6.32 -11.63
N ARG A 60 32.28 5.37 -12.21
CA ARG A 60 33.53 5.68 -12.92
C ARG A 60 33.31 6.56 -14.14
N ALA A 61 32.19 6.36 -14.86
CA ALA A 61 31.82 7.26 -15.97
C ALA A 61 31.51 8.68 -15.43
N GLN A 62 30.78 8.80 -14.32
CA GLN A 62 30.48 10.08 -13.68
C GLN A 62 31.74 10.85 -13.30
N GLU A 63 32.75 10.18 -12.72
CA GLU A 63 34.01 10.78 -12.28
C GLU A 63 34.82 11.39 -13.43
N ILE A 64 34.74 10.80 -14.63
CA ILE A 64 35.49 11.28 -15.82
C ILE A 64 34.63 12.07 -16.80
N ALA A 65 33.38 12.38 -16.42
CA ALA A 65 32.46 13.13 -17.29
C ALA A 65 33.03 14.55 -17.61
N GLY A 66 33.09 14.87 -18.88
CA GLY A 66 33.63 16.14 -19.34
C GLY A 66 32.65 17.32 -19.27
N ASN A 67 31.39 17.07 -19.01
CA ASN A 67 30.34 18.07 -18.93
C ASN A 67 29.21 17.62 -17.97
N MET A 68 28.39 18.59 -17.57
CA MET A 68 27.31 18.38 -16.60
C MET A 68 26.20 17.44 -17.10
N ASN A 69 25.97 17.40 -18.40
CA ASN A 69 24.95 16.50 -18.98
C ASN A 69 25.38 15.03 -18.88
N ASP A 70 26.63 14.73 -19.24
CA ASP A 70 27.18 13.37 -19.09
C ASP A 70 27.30 12.98 -17.62
N TRP A 71 27.72 13.90 -16.75
CA TRP A 71 27.77 13.71 -15.32
C TRP A 71 26.39 13.35 -14.73
N SER A 72 25.37 14.13 -15.04
CA SER A 72 24.01 13.91 -14.53
C SER A 72 23.38 12.64 -15.11
N ARG A 73 23.70 12.28 -16.36
CA ARG A 73 23.24 11.04 -17.00
C ARG A 73 23.87 9.81 -16.32
N ALA A 74 25.17 9.85 -16.08
CA ALA A 74 25.85 8.75 -15.39
C ALA A 74 25.34 8.57 -13.96
N LEU A 75 25.19 9.67 -13.20
CA LEU A 75 24.64 9.64 -11.85
C LEU A 75 23.18 9.13 -11.81
N TYR A 76 22.38 9.50 -12.80
CA TYR A 76 21.01 8.96 -12.94
C TYR A 76 21.03 7.42 -13.00
N TRP A 77 21.92 6.83 -13.79
CA TRP A 77 22.04 5.39 -13.92
C TRP A 77 22.69 4.72 -12.69
N VAL A 78 23.58 5.42 -11.98
CA VAL A 78 24.03 4.96 -10.64
C VAL A 78 22.83 4.80 -9.72
N ILE A 79 22.00 5.83 -9.61
CA ILE A 79 20.81 5.82 -8.75
C ILE A 79 19.86 4.68 -9.12
N LEU A 80 19.56 4.50 -10.42
CA LEU A 80 18.70 3.40 -10.87
C LEU A 80 19.28 2.03 -10.54
N SER A 81 20.59 1.87 -10.64
CA SER A 81 21.28 0.64 -10.26
C SER A 81 21.20 0.39 -8.76
N GLU A 82 21.45 1.41 -7.93
CA GLU A 82 21.35 1.34 -6.46
C GLU A 82 19.92 0.98 -6.02
N LEU A 83 18.92 1.54 -6.65
CA LEU A 83 17.52 1.16 -6.40
C LEU A 83 17.25 -0.30 -6.76
N ALA A 84 17.85 -0.80 -7.85
CA ALA A 84 17.64 -2.16 -8.32
C ALA A 84 18.22 -3.22 -7.36
N TYR A 85 19.35 -2.93 -6.69
CA TYR A 85 19.86 -3.82 -5.63
C TYR A 85 19.49 -3.38 -4.22
N SER A 86 18.51 -2.45 -4.10
CA SER A 86 17.88 -2.03 -2.84
C SER A 86 18.80 -1.24 -1.87
N ASP A 87 19.84 -0.60 -2.36
CA ASP A 87 20.63 0.37 -1.57
C ASP A 87 19.94 1.74 -1.56
N TYR A 88 18.82 1.80 -0.83
CA TYR A 88 18.01 3.03 -0.75
C TYR A 88 18.77 4.19 -0.10
N GLY A 89 19.71 3.89 0.80
CA GLY A 89 20.49 4.92 1.48
C GLY A 89 21.44 5.65 0.54
N SER A 90 22.16 4.94 -0.33
CA SER A 90 23.02 5.54 -1.36
C SER A 90 22.18 6.25 -2.41
N ALA A 91 21.12 5.61 -2.91
CA ALA A 91 20.24 6.19 -3.90
C ALA A 91 19.64 7.54 -3.47
N LEU A 92 19.18 7.67 -2.22
CA LEU A 92 18.66 8.95 -1.70
C LEU A 92 19.74 10.05 -1.64
N ARG A 93 20.95 9.71 -1.19
CA ARG A 93 22.09 10.67 -1.16
C ARG A 93 22.45 11.15 -2.56
N ASP A 94 22.47 10.25 -3.53
CA ASP A 94 22.81 10.53 -4.91
C ASP A 94 21.71 11.34 -5.64
N MET A 95 20.43 11.10 -5.29
CA MET A 95 19.33 11.95 -5.73
C MET A 95 19.47 13.38 -5.21
N ASP A 96 19.90 13.55 -3.95
CA ASP A 96 20.16 14.86 -3.37
C ASP A 96 21.37 15.54 -4.03
N GLU A 97 22.38 14.76 -4.38
CA GLU A 97 23.55 15.27 -5.10
C GLU A 97 23.17 15.74 -6.52
N LEU A 98 22.40 14.93 -7.25
CA LEU A 98 21.90 15.29 -8.58
C LEU A 98 21.10 16.60 -8.53
N GLN A 99 20.19 16.74 -7.59
CA GLN A 99 19.37 17.93 -7.45
C GLN A 99 20.19 19.17 -7.09
N ARG A 100 21.21 19.04 -6.23
CA ARG A 100 22.07 20.15 -5.81
C ARG A 100 23.05 20.58 -6.92
N SER A 101 23.68 19.60 -7.59
CA SER A 101 24.75 19.86 -8.56
C SER A 101 24.23 20.17 -9.95
N ALA A 102 23.07 19.60 -10.32
CA ALA A 102 22.44 19.80 -11.63
C ALA A 102 20.93 20.12 -11.49
N PRO A 103 20.54 21.26 -10.87
CA PRO A 103 19.13 21.60 -10.62
C PRO A 103 18.29 21.72 -11.89
N GLY A 104 18.91 22.03 -13.03
CA GLY A 104 18.25 22.09 -14.34
C GLY A 104 18.21 20.77 -15.10
N SER A 105 18.69 19.68 -14.54
CA SER A 105 18.68 18.37 -15.19
C SER A 105 17.25 17.86 -15.38
N SER A 106 16.96 17.32 -16.57
CA SER A 106 15.67 16.68 -16.87
C SER A 106 15.40 15.45 -15.98
N PHE A 107 16.45 14.81 -15.48
CA PHE A 107 16.36 13.63 -14.60
C PHE A 107 15.79 13.94 -13.22
N ASN A 108 15.85 15.21 -12.74
CA ASN A 108 15.31 15.59 -11.44
C ASN A 108 13.82 15.31 -11.31
N ARG A 109 13.06 15.38 -12.40
CA ARG A 109 11.64 15.03 -12.40
C ARG A 109 11.44 13.53 -12.11
N ASP A 110 12.19 12.67 -12.79
CA ASP A 110 12.09 11.22 -12.59
C ASP A 110 12.55 10.82 -11.19
N MET A 111 13.47 11.58 -10.59
CA MET A 111 13.90 11.34 -9.21
C MET A 111 12.79 11.55 -8.19
N LEU A 112 11.82 12.42 -8.45
CA LEU A 112 10.63 12.53 -7.57
C LEU A 112 9.86 11.21 -7.49
N TYR A 113 9.63 10.57 -8.63
CA TYR A 113 8.96 9.27 -8.71
C TYR A 113 9.77 8.18 -8.00
N HIS A 114 11.06 8.10 -8.23
CA HIS A 114 11.92 7.09 -7.62
C HIS A 114 12.06 7.30 -6.12
N ARG A 115 12.18 8.54 -5.64
CA ARG A 115 12.19 8.88 -4.21
C ARG A 115 10.87 8.48 -3.54
N ALA A 116 9.74 8.76 -4.19
CA ALA A 116 8.44 8.32 -3.71
C ALA A 116 8.35 6.79 -3.56
N ARG A 117 8.90 6.04 -4.53
CA ARG A 117 8.99 4.58 -4.47
C ARG A 117 9.85 4.08 -3.30
N VAL A 118 10.96 4.75 -3.01
CA VAL A 118 11.81 4.43 -1.84
C VAL A 118 11.03 4.66 -0.55
N TYR A 119 10.38 5.80 -0.39
CA TYR A 119 9.60 6.10 0.81
C TYR A 119 8.44 5.12 0.99
N TYR A 120 7.74 4.75 -0.08
CA TYR A 120 6.73 3.71 -0.04
C TYR A 120 7.30 2.38 0.48
N ASN A 121 8.44 1.94 -0.04
CA ASN A 121 9.08 0.69 0.38
C ASN A 121 9.57 0.72 1.83
N GLN A 122 9.85 1.90 2.36
CA GLN A 122 10.24 2.13 3.77
C GLN A 122 9.03 2.31 4.72
N GLY A 123 7.80 2.34 4.18
CA GLY A 123 6.58 2.54 4.96
C GLY A 123 6.21 4.00 5.24
N PHE A 124 6.94 4.96 4.68
CA PHE A 124 6.63 6.39 4.77
C PHE A 124 5.58 6.77 3.71
N PHE A 125 4.34 6.32 3.93
CA PHE A 125 3.28 6.40 2.92
C PHE A 125 2.79 7.82 2.67
N ASP A 126 2.75 8.67 3.69
CA ASP A 126 2.33 10.07 3.58
C ASP A 126 3.31 10.88 2.71
N GLU A 127 4.62 10.72 2.97
CA GLU A 127 5.66 11.39 2.20
C GLU A 127 5.72 10.86 0.76
N ALA A 128 5.55 9.55 0.59
CA ALA A 128 5.47 8.94 -0.74
C ALA A 128 4.28 9.49 -1.54
N LEU A 129 3.10 9.59 -0.91
CA LEU A 129 1.89 10.14 -1.52
C LEU A 129 2.09 11.57 -2.03
N LEU A 130 2.71 12.43 -1.20
CA LEU A 130 3.01 13.82 -1.58
C LEU A 130 3.97 13.89 -2.78
N LEU A 131 5.00 13.06 -2.81
CA LEU A 131 5.96 13.04 -3.91
C LEU A 131 5.36 12.48 -5.20
N PHE A 132 4.54 11.42 -5.14
CA PHE A 132 3.81 10.92 -6.31
C PHE A 132 2.85 11.95 -6.87
N ARG A 133 2.15 12.68 -6.01
CA ARG A 133 1.30 13.80 -6.42
C ARG A 133 2.10 14.89 -7.13
N HIS A 134 3.21 15.34 -6.53
CA HIS A 134 4.08 16.34 -7.14
C HIS A 134 4.61 15.87 -8.51
N TYR A 135 5.01 14.59 -8.62
CA TYR A 135 5.40 14.00 -9.89
C TYR A 135 4.25 14.03 -10.91
N ALA A 136 3.06 13.54 -10.54
CA ALA A 136 1.89 13.51 -11.42
C ALA A 136 1.49 14.91 -11.93
N ASP A 137 1.62 15.94 -11.08
CA ASP A 137 1.34 17.34 -11.43
C ASP A 137 2.42 17.93 -12.38
N SER A 138 3.66 17.42 -12.31
CA SER A 138 4.78 17.85 -13.15
C SER A 138 4.81 17.22 -14.55
N VAL A 139 4.03 16.15 -14.77
CA VAL A 139 3.98 15.40 -16.04
C VAL A 139 2.68 15.72 -16.77
N THR A 140 2.79 16.04 -18.07
CA THR A 140 1.64 16.25 -18.94
C THR A 140 1.43 15.03 -19.83
N ASP A 141 0.19 14.71 -20.16
CA ASP A 141 -0.18 13.60 -21.06
C ASP A 141 0.08 14.01 -22.53
N SER A 142 1.34 14.25 -22.88
CA SER A 142 1.72 14.69 -24.23
C SER A 142 1.84 13.53 -25.22
N ASP A 143 2.17 12.36 -24.72
CA ASP A 143 2.34 11.13 -25.49
C ASP A 143 2.01 9.91 -24.60
N ARG A 144 2.05 8.71 -25.19
CA ARG A 144 1.72 7.47 -24.48
C ARG A 144 2.66 7.20 -23.31
N GLU A 145 3.95 7.46 -23.47
CA GLU A 145 4.93 7.17 -22.42
C GLU A 145 4.71 8.06 -21.19
N THR A 146 4.48 9.36 -21.40
CA THR A 146 4.17 10.29 -20.30
C THR A 146 2.83 9.98 -19.64
N ALA A 147 1.83 9.59 -20.42
CA ALA A 147 0.54 9.14 -19.90
C ALA A 147 0.68 7.87 -19.03
N ASP A 148 1.47 6.87 -19.46
CA ASP A 148 1.74 5.65 -18.70
C ASP A 148 2.50 5.94 -17.39
N ARG A 149 3.47 6.85 -17.42
CA ARG A 149 4.20 7.28 -16.21
C ARG A 149 3.27 7.99 -15.22
N ARG A 150 2.37 8.84 -15.71
CA ARG A 150 1.39 9.53 -14.88
C ARG A 150 0.37 8.56 -14.29
N ALA A 151 -0.13 7.60 -15.09
CA ALA A 151 -0.98 6.52 -14.61
C ALA A 151 -0.30 5.71 -13.50
N ALA A 152 1.01 5.42 -13.67
CA ALA A 152 1.78 4.74 -12.63
C ALA A 152 1.87 5.55 -11.34
N ALA A 153 2.02 6.88 -11.40
CA ALA A 153 2.01 7.73 -10.22
C ALA A 153 0.66 7.69 -9.49
N PHE A 154 -0.46 7.79 -10.21
CA PHE A 154 -1.80 7.67 -9.62
C PHE A 154 -2.04 6.29 -9.02
N PHE A 155 -1.59 5.23 -9.67
CA PHE A 155 -1.64 3.88 -9.11
C PHE A 155 -0.89 3.80 -7.76
N TRP A 156 0.32 4.35 -7.67
CA TRP A 156 1.11 4.35 -6.44
C TRP A 156 0.52 5.26 -5.36
N MET A 157 -0.18 6.34 -5.71
CA MET A 157 -0.96 7.13 -4.76
C MET A 157 -2.07 6.27 -4.14
N GLY A 158 -2.76 5.47 -4.96
CA GLY A 158 -3.71 4.46 -4.48
C GLY A 158 -3.06 3.42 -3.56
N GLU A 159 -1.85 2.94 -3.88
CA GLU A 159 -1.11 1.99 -3.04
C GLU A 159 -0.72 2.60 -1.68
N CYS A 160 -0.33 3.87 -1.63
CA CYS A 160 -0.08 4.57 -0.37
C CYS A 160 -1.33 4.61 0.51
N LEU A 161 -2.45 5.05 -0.06
CA LEU A 161 -3.73 5.12 0.64
C LEU A 161 -4.24 3.74 1.09
N TYR A 162 -4.09 2.73 0.24
CA TYR A 162 -4.42 1.35 0.57
C TYR A 162 -3.60 0.84 1.76
N SER A 163 -2.30 1.13 1.78
CA SER A 163 -1.40 0.73 2.87
C SER A 163 -1.69 1.46 4.19
N MET A 164 -2.23 2.67 4.13
CA MET A 164 -2.72 3.42 5.29
C MET A 164 -4.12 3.01 5.74
N GLY A 165 -4.81 2.12 5.01
CA GLY A 165 -6.18 1.70 5.31
C GLY A 165 -7.29 2.62 4.77
N HIS A 166 -6.94 3.64 4.00
CA HIS A 166 -7.89 4.57 3.35
C HIS A 166 -8.45 3.95 2.06
N PHE A 167 -9.25 2.87 2.21
CA PHE A 167 -9.69 2.04 1.10
C PHE A 167 -10.59 2.77 0.11
N ASP A 168 -11.46 3.67 0.57
CA ASP A 168 -12.39 4.41 -0.30
C ASP A 168 -11.64 5.41 -1.19
N GLU A 169 -10.66 6.10 -0.62
CA GLU A 169 -9.80 7.03 -1.37
C GLU A 169 -8.87 6.27 -2.34
N ALA A 170 -8.34 5.12 -1.91
CA ALA A 170 -7.54 4.25 -2.78
C ALA A 170 -8.35 3.76 -3.99
N GLU A 171 -9.60 3.32 -3.78
CA GLU A 171 -10.52 2.89 -4.83
C GLU A 171 -10.76 3.99 -5.87
N ASN A 172 -10.87 5.25 -5.43
CA ASN A 172 -11.02 6.40 -6.33
C ASN A 172 -9.79 6.56 -7.24
N PHE A 173 -8.56 6.45 -6.71
CA PHE A 173 -7.35 6.54 -7.52
C PHE A 173 -7.22 5.37 -8.50
N TYR A 174 -7.51 4.15 -8.10
CA TYR A 174 -7.50 3.00 -9.00
C TYR A 174 -8.55 3.12 -10.10
N SER A 175 -9.78 3.54 -9.76
CA SER A 175 -10.85 3.79 -10.73
C SER A 175 -10.46 4.87 -11.73
N TRP A 176 -9.74 5.90 -11.27
CA TRP A 176 -9.25 6.96 -12.13
C TRP A 176 -8.20 6.45 -13.12
N VAL A 177 -7.28 5.57 -12.69
CA VAL A 177 -6.32 4.90 -13.59
C VAL A 177 -7.05 4.09 -14.66
N ILE A 178 -8.05 3.30 -14.29
CA ILE A 178 -8.80 2.46 -15.21
C ILE A 178 -9.57 3.29 -16.26
N THR A 179 -10.20 4.38 -15.82
CA THR A 179 -11.07 5.19 -16.70
C THR A 179 -10.28 6.16 -17.56
N ARG A 180 -9.23 6.77 -17.03
CA ARG A 180 -8.46 7.80 -17.73
C ARG A 180 -7.32 7.23 -18.57
N TYR A 181 -6.77 6.08 -18.15
CA TYR A 181 -5.62 5.44 -18.81
C TYR A 181 -5.92 3.96 -19.15
N PRO A 182 -6.93 3.68 -20.01
CA PRO A 182 -7.36 2.33 -20.28
C PRO A 182 -6.29 1.45 -20.95
N GLU A 183 -5.30 2.07 -21.61
CA GLU A 183 -4.18 1.41 -22.28
C GLU A 183 -2.93 1.27 -21.40
N SER A 184 -2.97 1.77 -20.16
CA SER A 184 -1.81 1.73 -19.27
C SER A 184 -1.57 0.31 -18.74
N PRO A 185 -0.29 -0.12 -18.62
CA PRO A 185 0.09 -1.37 -17.96
C PRO A 185 -0.39 -1.47 -16.50
N LYS A 186 -0.78 -0.33 -15.89
CA LYS A 186 -1.30 -0.30 -14.50
C LYS A 186 -2.81 -0.57 -14.40
N ARG A 187 -3.54 -0.62 -15.50
CA ARG A 187 -4.99 -0.84 -15.52
C ARG A 187 -5.40 -2.15 -14.81
N GLU A 188 -4.77 -3.27 -15.19
CA GLU A 188 -5.10 -4.57 -14.62
C GLU A 188 -4.78 -4.64 -13.13
N ALA A 189 -3.63 -4.11 -12.74
CA ALA A 189 -3.24 -4.03 -11.32
C ALA A 189 -4.23 -3.16 -10.51
N ALA A 190 -4.70 -2.04 -11.07
CA ALA A 190 -5.71 -1.18 -10.44
C ALA A 190 -7.06 -1.90 -10.30
N SER A 191 -7.52 -2.63 -11.33
CA SER A 191 -8.73 -3.43 -11.27
C SER A 191 -8.65 -4.49 -10.17
N TYR A 192 -7.55 -5.23 -10.11
CA TYR A 192 -7.32 -6.23 -9.08
C TYR A 192 -7.36 -5.62 -7.66
N ARG A 193 -6.78 -4.41 -7.47
CA ARG A 193 -6.83 -3.71 -6.18
C ARG A 193 -8.24 -3.31 -5.77
N ILE A 194 -9.08 -2.87 -6.71
CA ILE A 194 -10.50 -2.58 -6.44
C ILE A 194 -11.22 -3.84 -5.96
N ASP A 195 -10.99 -4.97 -6.62
CA ASP A 195 -11.64 -6.23 -6.22
C ASP A 195 -11.18 -6.70 -4.84
N LEU A 196 -9.89 -6.52 -4.50
CA LEU A 196 -9.41 -6.76 -3.13
C LEU A 196 -10.06 -5.84 -2.09
N ILE A 197 -10.30 -4.56 -2.43
CA ILE A 197 -11.00 -3.63 -1.53
C ILE A 197 -12.44 -4.09 -1.30
N LYS A 198 -13.16 -4.47 -2.36
CA LYS A 198 -14.53 -5.02 -2.25
C LYS A 198 -14.55 -6.26 -1.36
N GLN A 199 -13.62 -7.19 -1.58
CA GLN A 199 -13.52 -8.40 -0.73
C GLN A 199 -13.28 -8.04 0.74
N LYS A 200 -12.38 -7.10 1.04
CA LYS A 200 -12.15 -6.63 2.41
C LYS A 200 -13.38 -5.98 3.06
N LYS A 201 -14.16 -5.23 2.30
CA LYS A 201 -15.42 -4.63 2.77
C LYS A 201 -16.42 -5.72 3.14
N VAL A 202 -16.60 -6.73 2.29
CA VAL A 202 -17.49 -7.88 2.55
C VAL A 202 -17.01 -8.68 3.76
N GLU A 203 -15.71 -8.93 3.89
CA GLU A 203 -15.13 -9.62 5.04
C GLU A 203 -15.39 -8.87 6.35
N ALA A 204 -15.23 -7.55 6.36
CA ALA A 204 -15.51 -6.71 7.53
C ALA A 204 -16.98 -6.74 7.92
N GLU A 205 -17.90 -6.71 6.95
CA GLU A 205 -19.34 -6.82 7.20
C GLU A 205 -19.72 -8.20 7.75
N LEU A 206 -19.15 -9.29 7.23
CA LEU A 206 -19.37 -10.64 7.74
C LEU A 206 -18.87 -10.80 9.16
N LEU A 207 -17.70 -10.28 9.49
CA LEU A 207 -17.16 -10.29 10.85
C LEU A 207 -18.06 -9.51 11.82
N ALA A 208 -18.54 -8.34 11.43
CA ALA A 208 -19.48 -7.57 12.25
C ALA A 208 -20.80 -8.34 12.49
N LEU A 209 -21.33 -9.00 11.47
CA LEU A 209 -22.54 -9.81 11.58
C LEU A 209 -22.33 -11.02 12.49
N LEU A 210 -21.18 -11.68 12.40
CA LEU A 210 -20.82 -12.82 13.25
C LEU A 210 -20.71 -12.41 14.71
N GLN A 211 -20.07 -11.27 14.99
CA GLN A 211 -19.98 -10.72 16.35
C GLN A 211 -21.38 -10.42 16.92
N TRP A 212 -22.22 -9.75 16.14
CA TRP A 212 -23.59 -9.47 16.55
C TRP A 212 -24.38 -10.76 16.84
N SER A 213 -24.31 -11.76 15.95
CA SER A 213 -24.98 -13.06 16.13
C SER A 213 -24.52 -13.76 17.40
N HIS A 214 -23.22 -13.72 17.71
CA HIS A 214 -22.66 -14.30 18.92
C HIS A 214 -23.19 -13.59 20.18
N GLU A 215 -23.19 -12.26 20.19
CA GLU A 215 -23.73 -11.47 21.31
C GLU A 215 -25.21 -11.75 21.55
N GLU A 216 -26.03 -11.85 20.50
CA GLU A 216 -27.46 -12.16 20.62
C GLU A 216 -27.69 -13.58 21.13
N SER A 217 -26.87 -14.56 20.70
CA SER A 217 -26.91 -15.92 21.24
C SER A 217 -26.60 -15.94 22.72
N LEU A 218 -25.60 -15.21 23.19
CA LEU A 218 -25.28 -15.10 24.62
C LEU A 218 -26.44 -14.48 25.43
N ARG A 219 -27.01 -13.38 24.94
CA ARG A 219 -28.18 -12.73 25.58
C ARG A 219 -29.36 -13.70 25.71
N THR A 220 -29.64 -14.41 24.63
CA THR A 220 -30.73 -15.41 24.62
C THR A 220 -30.47 -16.52 25.65
N SER A 221 -29.25 -17.02 25.71
CA SER A 221 -28.83 -18.03 26.70
C SER A 221 -28.99 -17.53 28.14
N GLU A 222 -28.60 -16.30 28.45
CA GLU A 222 -28.76 -15.68 29.75
C GLU A 222 -30.24 -15.49 30.13
N ASP A 223 -31.09 -15.11 29.17
CA ASP A 223 -32.53 -14.99 29.37
C ASP A 223 -33.18 -16.34 29.69
N TYR A 224 -32.80 -17.40 28.98
CA TYR A 224 -33.25 -18.75 29.30
C TYR A 224 -32.81 -19.18 30.68
N GLN A 225 -31.56 -18.95 31.06
CA GLN A 225 -31.08 -19.30 32.40
C GLN A 225 -31.82 -18.51 33.51
N ARG A 226 -32.15 -17.22 33.27
CA ARG A 226 -32.96 -16.43 34.19
C ARG A 226 -34.37 -17.05 34.36
N LYS A 227 -35.03 -17.43 33.27
CA LYS A 227 -36.34 -18.07 33.28
C LYS A 227 -36.30 -19.41 34.04
N ILE A 228 -35.27 -20.23 33.76
CA ILE A 228 -35.09 -21.51 34.48
C ILE A 228 -34.98 -21.28 35.96
N ARG A 229 -34.15 -20.36 36.44
CA ARG A 229 -34.01 -20.01 37.85
C ARG A 229 -35.34 -19.56 38.48
N THR A 230 -36.12 -18.78 37.75
CA THR A 230 -37.45 -18.35 38.22
C THR A 230 -38.42 -19.49 38.34
N TYR A 231 -38.44 -20.42 37.38
CA TYR A 231 -39.27 -21.62 37.47
C TYR A 231 -38.85 -22.56 38.61
N GLU A 232 -37.56 -22.77 38.81
CA GLU A 232 -37.03 -23.56 39.93
C GLU A 232 -37.45 -22.97 41.29
N TYR A 233 -37.32 -21.65 41.44
CA TYR A 233 -37.79 -20.96 42.64
C TYR A 233 -39.31 -21.15 42.89
N THR A 234 -40.10 -21.00 41.84
CA THR A 234 -41.57 -21.17 41.92
C THR A 234 -41.94 -22.59 42.26
N LEU A 235 -41.31 -23.59 41.63
CA LEU A 235 -41.50 -25.01 41.92
C LEU A 235 -41.17 -25.32 43.39
N ASN A 236 -40.03 -24.88 43.87
CA ASN A 236 -39.64 -25.06 45.27
C ASN A 236 -40.65 -24.42 46.24
N THR A 237 -41.19 -23.28 45.90
CA THR A 237 -42.22 -22.61 46.71
C THR A 237 -43.51 -23.43 46.77
N TYR A 238 -43.97 -23.96 45.63
CA TYR A 238 -45.15 -24.84 45.58
C TYR A 238 -44.92 -26.13 46.31
N GLN A 239 -43.74 -26.76 46.18
CA GLN A 239 -43.42 -27.99 46.90
C GLN A 239 -43.44 -27.78 48.42
N ARG A 240 -42.88 -26.71 48.93
CA ARG A 240 -42.98 -26.34 50.36
C ARG A 240 -44.44 -26.16 50.82
N ARG A 241 -45.25 -25.49 50.02
CA ARG A 241 -46.64 -25.25 50.32
C ARG A 241 -47.47 -26.55 50.36
N ILE A 242 -47.18 -27.46 49.44
CA ILE A 242 -47.82 -28.82 49.45
C ILE A 242 -47.39 -29.59 50.67
N ALA A 243 -46.12 -29.61 51.06
CA ALA A 243 -45.63 -30.27 52.23
C ALA A 243 -46.27 -29.72 53.53
N GLU A 244 -46.39 -28.38 53.62
CA GLU A 244 -47.11 -27.74 54.75
C GLU A 244 -48.59 -28.18 54.85
N LEU A 245 -49.28 -28.27 53.71
CA LEU A 245 -50.69 -28.69 53.67
C LEU A 245 -50.90 -30.17 53.98
N GLN A 246 -49.90 -31.03 53.72
CA GLN A 246 -49.90 -32.46 54.02
C GLN A 246 -49.47 -32.79 55.45
N GLY A 247 -49.09 -31.78 56.25
CA GLY A 247 -48.61 -31.94 57.59
C GLY A 247 -47.28 -32.72 57.70
N GLN A 248 -46.52 -32.79 56.65
CA GLN A 248 -45.17 -33.37 56.58
C GLN A 248 -44.14 -32.30 56.85
N GLU A 249 -43.12 -32.59 57.68
CA GLU A 249 -41.96 -31.72 57.76
C GLU A 249 -41.35 -31.63 56.37
N PRO A 250 -40.92 -30.41 55.88
CA PRO A 250 -40.32 -30.28 54.60
C PRO A 250 -39.04 -31.12 54.54
N ALA A 251 -39.03 -32.14 53.70
CA ALA A 251 -37.83 -32.93 53.44
C ALA A 251 -36.76 -32.00 52.95
N GLU A 252 -35.57 -32.04 53.55
CA GLU A 252 -34.40 -31.31 53.13
C GLU A 252 -34.15 -31.71 51.70
N ILE A 253 -34.41 -30.77 50.76
CA ILE A 253 -34.24 -31.02 49.31
C ILE A 253 -32.75 -31.24 49.08
N ILE A 254 -32.40 -32.52 48.92
CA ILE A 254 -31.07 -32.90 48.42
C ILE A 254 -30.89 -32.14 47.09
N GLN A 255 -30.02 -31.14 47.10
CA GLN A 255 -29.54 -30.51 45.85
C GLN A 255 -28.83 -31.63 45.09
N GLU A 256 -29.58 -32.31 44.22
CA GLU A 256 -28.99 -33.18 43.22
C GLU A 256 -28.01 -32.33 42.45
N THR A 257 -26.73 -32.62 42.60
CA THR A 257 -25.65 -31.96 41.86
C THR A 257 -25.98 -32.12 40.38
N ARG A 258 -26.52 -31.06 39.83
CA ARG A 258 -26.86 -30.96 38.40
C ARG A 258 -25.58 -31.30 37.59
N PRO A 259 -25.67 -32.25 36.66
CA PRO A 259 -24.56 -32.47 35.77
C PRO A 259 -24.19 -31.13 35.10
N ALA A 260 -22.91 -30.79 35.12
CA ALA A 260 -22.41 -29.58 34.47
C ALA A 260 -22.95 -29.49 33.03
N PRO A 261 -23.40 -28.32 32.56
CA PRO A 261 -23.84 -28.18 31.19
C PRO A 261 -22.74 -28.72 30.27
N PRO A 262 -23.11 -29.39 29.15
CA PRO A 262 -22.11 -29.88 28.21
C PRO A 262 -21.19 -28.75 27.80
N PRO A 263 -19.88 -28.98 27.68
CA PRO A 263 -18.95 -27.95 27.28
C PRO A 263 -19.40 -27.35 25.94
N VAL A 264 -19.57 -26.03 25.93
CA VAL A 264 -19.78 -25.28 24.70
C VAL A 264 -18.64 -25.70 23.74
N PRO A 265 -18.93 -26.10 22.49
CA PRO A 265 -17.86 -26.43 21.56
C PRO A 265 -16.92 -25.23 21.46
N THR A 266 -15.74 -25.33 22.04
CA THR A 266 -14.65 -24.38 21.82
C THR A 266 -14.29 -24.49 20.35
N ALA A 267 -14.56 -23.44 19.60
CA ALA A 267 -13.98 -23.28 18.29
C ALA A 267 -12.45 -23.47 18.42
N PRO A 268 -11.80 -24.16 17.47
CA PRO A 268 -10.36 -24.32 17.52
C PRO A 268 -9.72 -22.94 17.64
N ALA A 269 -8.88 -22.81 18.67
CA ALA A 269 -8.13 -21.58 18.92
C ALA A 269 -7.29 -21.30 17.66
N ALA A 270 -7.75 -20.33 16.87
CA ALA A 270 -6.88 -19.69 15.89
C ALA A 270 -5.89 -18.85 16.69
N ASP A 271 -4.60 -19.07 16.48
CA ASP A 271 -3.55 -18.24 17.05
C ASP A 271 -3.85 -16.76 16.73
N PRO A 272 -3.81 -15.87 17.74
CA PRO A 272 -4.12 -14.48 17.52
C PRO A 272 -3.05 -13.86 16.62
N PRO A 273 -3.45 -13.20 15.52
CA PRO A 273 -2.50 -12.38 14.78
C PRO A 273 -1.94 -11.29 15.69
N ALA A 274 -0.64 -11.05 15.61
CA ALA A 274 0.08 -10.05 16.38
C ALA A 274 -0.68 -8.71 16.36
N ARG A 275 -1.01 -8.21 17.56
CA ARG A 275 -1.72 -6.94 17.75
C ARG A 275 -0.84 -5.79 17.24
N GLN A 276 -1.16 -5.28 16.07
CA GLN A 276 -0.87 -3.89 15.74
C GLN A 276 -1.95 -3.03 16.41
N ALA A 277 -1.52 -2.01 17.14
CA ALA A 277 -2.40 -1.08 17.82
C ALA A 277 -3.25 -0.35 16.77
N VAL A 278 -4.55 -0.63 16.76
CA VAL A 278 -5.51 0.11 15.96
C VAL A 278 -6.08 1.19 16.87
N ASP A 279 -5.84 2.45 16.52
CA ASP A 279 -6.46 3.61 17.13
C ASP A 279 -7.98 3.50 17.03
N THR A 280 -8.64 3.73 18.16
CA THR A 280 -10.09 3.66 18.33
C THR A 280 -10.76 4.76 17.51
N PRO A 281 -11.72 4.44 16.61
CA PRO A 281 -12.48 5.49 15.93
C PRO A 281 -13.42 6.21 16.88
N PRO A 282 -13.72 7.50 16.66
CA PRO A 282 -14.57 8.30 17.53
C PRO A 282 -16.01 7.76 17.57
N ALA A 283 -16.59 7.73 18.78
CA ALA A 283 -17.92 7.25 19.08
C ALA A 283 -19.00 7.93 18.20
N ARG A 284 -19.73 7.14 17.41
CA ARG A 284 -20.94 7.61 16.71
C ARG A 284 -22.06 7.85 17.71
N GLN A 285 -22.73 9.00 17.58
CA GLN A 285 -23.93 9.33 18.35
C GLN A 285 -25.05 8.31 18.10
N PRO A 286 -25.82 7.90 19.12
CA PRO A 286 -26.89 6.92 18.95
C PRO A 286 -28.06 7.51 18.17
N TYR A 287 -28.42 6.85 17.07
CA TYR A 287 -29.67 7.09 16.34
C TYR A 287 -30.85 6.58 17.17
N THR A 288 -31.81 7.45 17.52
CA THR A 288 -33.08 7.08 18.18
C THR A 288 -34.19 6.98 17.13
N PRO A 289 -34.67 5.76 16.79
CA PRO A 289 -35.84 5.58 15.93
C PRO A 289 -37.17 5.73 16.71
N PRO A 290 -38.30 6.02 16.04
CA PRO A 290 -39.62 6.19 16.68
C PRO A 290 -40.13 4.91 17.33
N VAL A 291 -40.90 5.09 18.42
CA VAL A 291 -41.39 4.04 19.33
C VAL A 291 -42.37 3.10 18.62
N GLN A 292 -41.91 1.95 18.19
CA GLN A 292 -42.73 0.79 17.79
C GLN A 292 -42.60 -0.36 18.80
N ASN A 293 -43.61 -1.26 18.84
CA ASN A 293 -43.70 -2.37 19.77
C ASN A 293 -42.41 -3.24 19.74
N PRO A 294 -41.75 -3.52 20.89
CA PRO A 294 -40.46 -4.19 20.95
C PRO A 294 -40.39 -5.56 20.25
N SER A 295 -41.51 -6.31 20.27
CA SER A 295 -41.58 -7.64 19.67
C SER A 295 -41.59 -7.60 18.13
N GLN A 296 -42.33 -6.65 17.52
CA GLN A 296 -42.40 -6.52 16.06
C GLN A 296 -41.11 -5.98 15.46
N ARG A 297 -40.42 -5.10 16.19
CA ARG A 297 -39.10 -4.60 15.75
C ARG A 297 -38.02 -5.70 15.71
N ARG A 298 -38.08 -6.64 16.64
CA ARG A 298 -37.13 -7.74 16.72
C ARG A 298 -37.23 -8.66 15.50
N TRP A 299 -38.44 -9.06 15.09
CA TRP A 299 -38.68 -9.89 13.91
C TRP A 299 -38.28 -9.20 12.61
N GLN A 300 -38.59 -7.91 12.45
CA GLN A 300 -38.21 -7.16 11.26
C GLN A 300 -36.69 -6.94 11.15
N ALA A 301 -36.01 -6.64 12.27
CA ALA A 301 -34.55 -6.50 12.29
C ALA A 301 -33.84 -7.84 12.00
N ASP A 302 -34.35 -8.95 12.53
CA ASP A 302 -33.79 -10.29 12.29
C ASP A 302 -34.00 -10.72 10.83
N GLU A 303 -35.14 -10.41 10.23
CA GLU A 303 -35.46 -10.71 8.83
C GLU A 303 -34.62 -9.87 7.87
N GLU A 304 -34.43 -8.57 8.17
CA GLU A 304 -33.58 -7.66 7.40
C GLU A 304 -32.08 -8.07 7.48
N LEU A 305 -31.63 -8.53 8.64
CA LEU A 305 -30.25 -9.03 8.81
C LEU A 305 -30.02 -10.36 8.10
N LEU A 306 -31.00 -11.27 8.14
CA LEU A 306 -30.92 -12.53 7.42
C LEU A 306 -30.91 -12.31 5.90
N GLU A 307 -31.71 -11.38 5.39
CA GLU A 307 -31.71 -11.03 3.97
C GLU A 307 -30.39 -10.38 3.57
N ARG A 308 -29.84 -9.49 4.40
CA ARG A 308 -28.52 -8.88 4.18
C ARG A 308 -27.39 -9.91 4.20
N ALA A 309 -27.44 -10.88 5.13
CA ALA A 309 -26.47 -11.99 5.17
C ALA A 309 -26.56 -12.88 3.91
N ARG A 310 -27.77 -13.14 3.43
CA ARG A 310 -28.00 -13.88 2.19
C ARG A 310 -27.46 -13.12 0.98
N GLN A 311 -27.70 -11.81 0.91
CA GLN A 311 -27.20 -10.96 -0.16
C GLN A 311 -25.67 -10.90 -0.17
N LEU A 312 -25.03 -10.74 1.00
CA LEU A 312 -23.58 -10.78 1.15
C LEU A 312 -22.99 -12.13 0.70
N GLY A 313 -23.66 -13.24 1.00
CA GLY A 313 -23.28 -14.56 0.52
C GLY A 313 -23.30 -14.68 -1.00
N ILE A 314 -24.33 -14.10 -1.67
CA ILE A 314 -24.45 -14.05 -3.11
C ILE A 314 -23.35 -13.18 -3.72
N ASP A 315 -23.06 -12.02 -3.14
CA ASP A 315 -22.02 -11.11 -3.61
C ASP A 315 -20.62 -11.72 -3.46
N LEU A 316 -20.35 -12.41 -2.34
CA LEU A 316 -19.11 -13.15 -2.14
C LEU A 316 -18.93 -14.27 -3.19
N GLN A 317 -20.00 -15.03 -3.46
CA GLN A 317 -19.96 -16.09 -4.48
C GLN A 317 -19.67 -15.51 -5.87
N ARG A 318 -20.29 -14.38 -6.23
CA ARG A 318 -20.02 -13.69 -7.49
C ARG A 318 -18.57 -13.24 -7.61
N ILE A 319 -18.00 -12.65 -6.54
CA ILE A 319 -16.58 -12.24 -6.50
C ILE A 319 -15.66 -13.46 -6.66
N LEU A 320 -15.97 -14.57 -6.01
CA LEU A 320 -15.19 -15.81 -6.14
C LEU A 320 -15.26 -16.39 -7.55
N ASP A 321 -16.45 -16.35 -8.18
CA ASP A 321 -16.66 -16.81 -9.55
C ASP A 321 -15.89 -15.92 -10.55
N ASP A 322 -15.90 -14.61 -10.36
CA ASP A 322 -15.15 -13.65 -11.17
C ASP A 322 -13.63 -13.87 -11.05
N ILE A 323 -13.12 -14.11 -9.82
CA ILE A 323 -11.71 -14.44 -9.59
C ILE A 323 -11.32 -15.76 -10.27
N ASN A 324 -12.16 -16.79 -10.16
CA ASN A 324 -11.91 -18.09 -10.77
C ASN A 324 -11.96 -18.03 -12.29
N ASN A 325 -12.90 -17.28 -12.87
CA ASN A 325 -13.01 -17.05 -14.30
C ASN A 325 -11.80 -16.27 -14.84
N SER A 326 -11.30 -15.29 -14.09
CA SER A 326 -10.11 -14.53 -14.46
C SER A 326 -8.82 -15.37 -14.43
N ARG A 327 -8.74 -16.38 -13.54
CA ARG A 327 -7.62 -17.34 -13.47
C ARG A 327 -7.67 -18.42 -14.55
N GLY A 328 -8.83 -18.73 -15.09
CA GLY A 328 -9.00 -19.69 -16.19
C GLY A 328 -8.74 -19.11 -17.58
N ALA A 329 -8.55 -17.80 -17.69
CA ALA A 329 -8.30 -17.08 -18.95
C ALA A 329 -6.80 -16.73 -19.17
N LEU A 330 -5.90 -17.11 -18.27
CA LEU A 330 -4.43 -17.05 -18.36
C LEU A 330 -3.87 -18.46 -18.57
#